data_8188653410477226abde337fa4d75e05
#
_entry.id   8188653410477226abde337fa4d75e05
#
_cell.length_a   1.000
_cell.length_b   1.000
_cell.length_c   1.000
_cell.angle_alpha   90.00
_cell.angle_beta   90.00
_cell.angle_gamma   90.00
#
_symmetry.space_group_name_H-M   'P 1'
#
loop_
_entity.id
_entity.type
_entity.pdbx_description
1 polymer ?
#
loop_
_entity_poly.entity_id
_entity_poly.type
_entity_poly.pdbx_seq_one_letter_code
_entity_poly.pdbx_strand_id
1 'polypeptide(L)'
;MKKARKITATLLALAMMTGVMATASGCQSGPAASSAAPVASQEAANSEAPAAEGKTLNIWCWNDEFQSRFNDYYPEVKEVASDKSTTTLNDGTVVKWTINPNDNNNYQNKLDQALLSQESAAADDKIDIFLVEADYALKYVDSEYTLDVKKDIGLTDSDLSNQYQYTQDIVTDKNGALKGTTWQATPGLFAYRRSIAKAVLGTDDPAKVQESLSDWDKFNSVAAQASAKGYKMLSGYDDSYRTFSNNVSAPWVTDTTATVDANLMNWVKQTKEYAQKGYNNKTSLWDDKWQADQGPSGKVLGFFYSTWGINFTLLGNSLKTPVAEGGKEEVGNGVYGDYAVCQGPQSYYWGGTWICGAKGSDNIGTIKNVMKSLTSDSTIMKKITTDTQDYTNNKEAMEEIANSDFKSAFLGGQNHIKLFAEVAPKIDMSNAGPYDQGMNESMQKCFKDYFDGTVDLEKAKANFEKTVKEKYPEITEIKWPS
;
A
#
# COMPACT_ATOMS: atom_id res chain seq x y z
N MET A 1 3.70 15.93 -42.94
CA MET A 1 3.77 17.33 -42.48
C MET A 1 3.28 17.41 -41.05
N LYS A 2 4.20 17.54 -40.09
CA LYS A 2 3.93 17.55 -38.68
C LYS A 2 3.81 19.00 -38.18
N LYS A 3 2.72 19.37 -37.53
CA LYS A 3 2.58 20.64 -36.82
C LYS A 3 2.86 20.40 -35.33
N ALA A 4 3.98 20.91 -34.88
CA ALA A 4 4.30 21.03 -33.46
C ALA A 4 3.51 22.20 -32.85
N ARG A 5 2.82 21.98 -31.74
CA ARG A 5 2.26 23.05 -30.90
C ARG A 5 3.19 23.25 -29.69
N LYS A 6 3.78 24.41 -29.64
CA LYS A 6 4.48 24.94 -28.46
C LYS A 6 3.44 25.42 -27.46
N ILE A 7 3.54 25.00 -26.23
CA ILE A 7 2.79 25.57 -25.08
C ILE A 7 3.78 26.40 -24.28
N THR A 8 3.46 27.66 -24.18
CA THR A 8 4.22 28.70 -23.47
C THR A 8 3.81 28.67 -21.99
N ALA A 9 4.75 28.48 -21.11
CA ALA A 9 4.55 28.63 -19.66
C ALA A 9 4.54 30.12 -19.29
N THR A 10 3.49 30.55 -18.61
CA THR A 10 3.41 31.90 -18.04
C THR A 10 3.56 31.79 -16.51
N LEU A 11 4.67 32.28 -16.00
CA LEU A 11 4.89 32.52 -14.58
C LEU A 11 4.02 33.70 -14.12
N LEU A 12 3.26 33.52 -13.05
CA LEU A 12 2.68 34.61 -12.28
C LEU A 12 3.21 34.55 -10.85
N ALA A 13 4.06 35.54 -10.54
CA ALA A 13 4.45 35.85 -9.18
C ALA A 13 3.37 36.76 -8.56
N LEU A 14 2.94 36.46 -7.33
CA LEU A 14 2.12 37.38 -6.56
C LEU A 14 2.74 37.62 -5.19
N ALA A 15 2.89 38.92 -4.90
CA ALA A 15 3.61 39.50 -3.77
C ALA A 15 2.78 39.44 -2.47
N MET A 16 3.52 39.44 -1.38
CA MET A 16 3.05 39.63 0.01
C MET A 16 2.47 41.02 0.22
N MET A 17 1.42 41.12 1.03
CA MET A 17 1.14 42.31 1.78
C MET A 17 0.81 42.00 3.24
N THR A 18 1.66 42.46 4.09
CA THR A 18 1.53 42.54 5.54
C THR A 18 0.53 43.63 5.94
N GLY A 19 -0.28 43.36 6.94
CA GLY A 19 -1.11 44.35 7.60
C GLY A 19 -1.26 44.06 9.09
N VAL A 20 -0.45 44.71 9.89
CA VAL A 20 -0.54 44.78 11.35
C VAL A 20 -1.50 45.91 11.71
N MET A 21 -2.42 45.71 12.67
CA MET A 21 -2.79 46.76 13.63
C MET A 21 -3.40 46.18 14.91
N ALA A 22 -2.78 46.59 15.99
CA ALA A 22 -3.15 46.40 17.38
C ALA A 22 -4.10 47.52 17.86
N THR A 23 -4.80 47.28 18.94
CA THR A 23 -5.04 48.14 20.13
C THR A 23 -6.14 47.52 20.96
N ALA A 24 -5.93 47.13 22.12
CA ALA A 24 -5.62 47.73 23.42
C ALA A 24 -6.88 48.01 24.28
N SER A 25 -6.86 47.39 25.44
CA SER A 25 -7.16 47.89 26.80
C SER A 25 -8.60 47.89 27.32
N GLY A 26 -8.71 47.32 28.51
CA GLY A 26 -9.75 47.69 29.49
C GLY A 26 -9.79 46.75 30.68
N CYS A 27 -9.06 47.07 31.76
CA CYS A 27 -9.15 46.46 33.09
C CYS A 27 -10.41 46.89 33.85
N GLN A 28 -10.97 46.06 34.75
CA GLN A 28 -11.10 46.36 36.19
C GLN A 28 -11.84 45.28 37.00
N SER A 29 -11.15 44.74 37.93
CA SER A 29 -11.31 44.49 39.38
C SER A 29 -12.64 43.98 39.94
N GLY A 30 -12.52 42.87 40.70
CA GLY A 30 -13.35 42.07 41.58
C GLY A 30 -13.84 42.85 42.88
N PRO A 31 -14.10 42.21 44.07
CA PRO A 31 -14.47 40.84 44.39
C PRO A 31 -15.73 40.77 45.31
N ALA A 32 -16.34 39.60 45.51
CA ALA A 32 -16.98 39.23 46.78
C ALA A 32 -17.37 37.77 46.86
N ALA A 33 -16.99 37.14 47.94
CA ALA A 33 -17.34 35.78 48.32
C ALA A 33 -18.76 35.67 48.90
N SER A 34 -19.47 34.56 48.60
CA SER A 34 -20.51 34.07 49.49
C SER A 34 -20.66 32.54 49.29
N SER A 35 -20.56 31.87 50.46
CA SER A 35 -20.73 30.42 50.68
C SER A 35 -22.18 30.01 50.49
N ALA A 36 -22.41 28.89 49.83
CA ALA A 36 -23.63 28.08 49.97
C ALA A 36 -23.32 26.59 49.68
N ALA A 37 -23.89 25.71 50.46
CA ALA A 37 -23.67 24.28 50.63
C ALA A 37 -24.08 23.41 49.38
N PRO A 38 -23.69 22.12 49.34
CA PRO A 38 -23.79 21.29 48.17
C PRO A 38 -25.22 20.78 47.92
N VAL A 39 -25.75 21.08 46.74
CA VAL A 39 -26.93 20.39 46.19
C VAL A 39 -26.39 19.24 45.34
N ALA A 40 -26.77 18.02 45.67
CA ALA A 40 -26.53 16.82 44.89
C ALA A 40 -27.24 16.95 43.53
N SER A 41 -26.52 17.24 42.50
CA SER A 41 -27.02 17.16 41.12
C SER A 41 -26.93 15.70 40.68
N GLN A 42 -28.09 15.05 40.49
CA GLN A 42 -28.18 13.86 39.67
C GLN A 42 -27.77 14.27 38.25
N GLU A 43 -26.63 13.75 37.79
CA GLU A 43 -26.32 13.71 36.36
C GLU A 43 -27.33 12.80 35.68
N ALA A 44 -28.33 13.43 35.08
CA ALA A 44 -29.11 12.77 34.04
C ALA A 44 -28.17 12.53 32.87
N ALA A 45 -27.83 11.27 32.62
CA ALA A 45 -27.19 10.86 31.38
C ALA A 45 -28.13 11.26 30.22
N ASN A 46 -27.86 12.39 29.61
CA ASN A 46 -28.43 12.75 28.33
C ASN A 46 -27.81 11.78 27.30
N SER A 47 -28.49 10.69 27.04
CA SER A 47 -28.28 9.97 25.79
C SER A 47 -28.88 10.83 24.68
N GLU A 48 -28.09 11.73 24.12
CA GLU A 48 -28.47 12.33 22.82
C GLU A 48 -28.71 11.18 21.85
N ALA A 49 -29.89 11.20 21.20
CA ALA A 49 -30.14 10.31 20.07
C ALA A 49 -29.04 10.52 19.04
N PRO A 50 -28.54 9.47 18.40
CA PRO A 50 -27.53 9.60 17.36
C PRO A 50 -27.99 10.67 16.35
N ALA A 51 -27.12 11.61 16.01
CA ALA A 51 -27.40 12.59 14.98
C ALA A 51 -27.82 11.86 13.70
N ALA A 52 -28.81 12.40 12.98
CA ALA A 52 -29.24 11.81 11.72
C ALA A 52 -28.04 11.80 10.74
N GLU A 53 -27.81 10.65 10.10
CA GLU A 53 -26.74 10.52 9.12
C GLU A 53 -26.99 11.39 7.88
N GLY A 54 -25.93 11.87 7.27
CA GLY A 54 -25.95 12.54 5.98
C GLY A 54 -26.49 11.64 4.87
N LYS A 55 -26.79 12.24 3.72
CA LYS A 55 -27.22 11.51 2.52
C LYS A 55 -26.23 11.61 1.37
N THR A 56 -25.06 12.16 1.64
CA THR A 56 -23.91 12.20 0.74
C THR A 56 -22.73 11.55 1.45
N LEU A 57 -22.15 10.51 0.84
CA LEU A 57 -20.93 9.84 1.32
C LEU A 57 -19.79 10.15 0.36
N ASN A 58 -18.82 10.96 0.76
CA ASN A 58 -17.68 11.33 -0.06
C ASN A 58 -16.50 10.39 0.19
N ILE A 59 -16.08 9.65 -0.84
CA ILE A 59 -14.97 8.71 -0.77
C ILE A 59 -13.82 9.19 -1.65
N TRP A 60 -12.62 9.30 -1.06
CA TRP A 60 -11.39 9.70 -1.73
C TRP A 60 -10.44 8.53 -1.92
N CYS A 61 -9.96 8.32 -3.16
CA CYS A 61 -9.01 7.28 -3.51
C CYS A 61 -8.07 7.71 -4.66
N TRP A 62 -7.03 6.92 -4.91
CA TRP A 62 -6.06 7.25 -5.98
C TRP A 62 -6.29 6.46 -7.28
N ASN A 63 -7.11 5.43 -7.25
CA ASN A 63 -7.52 4.62 -8.40
C ASN A 63 -8.94 4.09 -8.20
N ASP A 64 -9.44 3.34 -9.16
CA ASP A 64 -10.80 2.80 -9.16
C ASP A 64 -10.93 1.40 -8.51
N GLU A 65 -9.86 0.87 -7.90
CA GLU A 65 -9.89 -0.46 -7.30
C GLU A 65 -10.92 -0.55 -6.19
N PHE A 66 -10.88 0.35 -5.20
CA PHE A 66 -11.85 0.34 -4.11
C PHE A 66 -13.27 0.63 -4.59
N GLN A 67 -13.44 1.54 -5.56
CA GLN A 67 -14.74 1.80 -6.18
C GLN A 67 -15.33 0.51 -6.78
N SER A 68 -14.50 -0.29 -7.46
CA SER A 68 -14.93 -1.58 -8.01
C SER A 68 -15.29 -2.56 -6.90
N ARG A 69 -14.45 -2.68 -5.85
CA ARG A 69 -14.76 -3.54 -4.69
C ARG A 69 -16.05 -3.12 -3.98
N PHE A 70 -16.25 -1.82 -3.79
CA PHE A 70 -17.45 -1.28 -3.20
C PHE A 70 -18.68 -1.59 -4.07
N ASN A 71 -18.63 -1.26 -5.35
CA ASN A 71 -19.78 -1.42 -6.24
C ASN A 71 -20.17 -2.88 -6.47
N ASP A 72 -19.20 -3.80 -6.49
CA ASP A 72 -19.42 -5.21 -6.81
C ASP A 72 -19.78 -6.06 -5.57
N TYR A 73 -19.38 -5.62 -4.36
CA TYR A 73 -19.47 -6.48 -3.17
C TYR A 73 -20.16 -5.84 -1.96
N TYR A 74 -20.32 -4.51 -1.91
CA TYR A 74 -21.02 -3.90 -0.78
C TYR A 74 -22.54 -4.13 -0.89
N PRO A 75 -23.16 -4.81 0.10
CA PRO A 75 -24.57 -5.27 -0.05
C PRO A 75 -25.61 -4.16 -0.18
N GLU A 76 -25.27 -2.94 0.29
CA GLU A 76 -26.19 -1.81 0.27
C GLU A 76 -26.18 -1.05 -1.07
N VAL A 77 -25.39 -1.45 -2.06
CA VAL A 77 -25.40 -0.83 -3.39
C VAL A 77 -26.70 -1.15 -4.10
N LYS A 78 -27.44 -0.09 -4.45
CA LYS A 78 -28.69 -0.16 -5.21
C LYS A 78 -28.48 0.09 -6.69
N GLU A 79 -27.67 1.10 -7.03
CA GLU A 79 -27.46 1.54 -8.41
C GLU A 79 -26.09 2.21 -8.54
N VAL A 80 -25.41 1.92 -9.63
CA VAL A 80 -24.16 2.58 -10.03
C VAL A 80 -24.42 3.40 -11.29
N ALA A 81 -24.06 4.68 -11.28
CA ALA A 81 -24.19 5.52 -12.46
C ALA A 81 -23.37 4.97 -13.64
N SER A 82 -23.85 5.12 -14.85
CA SER A 82 -23.21 4.54 -16.06
C SER A 82 -21.79 5.05 -16.30
N ASP A 83 -21.50 6.28 -15.86
CA ASP A 83 -20.15 6.88 -15.90
C ASP A 83 -19.34 6.61 -14.63
N LYS A 84 -19.88 5.82 -13.70
CA LYS A 84 -19.32 5.49 -12.38
C LYS A 84 -19.01 6.70 -11.48
N SER A 85 -19.54 7.88 -11.78
CA SER A 85 -19.32 9.09 -10.97
C SER A 85 -19.95 9.01 -9.59
N THR A 86 -21.05 8.27 -9.46
CA THR A 86 -21.79 8.09 -8.20
C THR A 86 -22.31 6.67 -8.05
N THR A 87 -22.57 6.29 -6.79
CA THR A 87 -23.23 5.05 -6.41
C THR A 87 -24.37 5.38 -5.45
N THR A 88 -25.57 4.88 -5.68
CA THR A 88 -26.73 5.09 -4.80
C THR A 88 -26.92 3.86 -3.93
N LEU A 89 -27.10 4.05 -2.62
CA LEU A 89 -27.35 2.99 -1.65
C LEU A 89 -28.87 2.74 -1.47
N ASN A 90 -29.21 1.63 -0.84
CA ASN A 90 -30.59 1.21 -0.61
C ASN A 90 -31.41 2.22 0.22
N ASP A 91 -30.74 2.93 1.14
CA ASP A 91 -31.36 3.96 1.99
C ASP A 91 -31.46 5.34 1.31
N GLY A 92 -31.02 5.45 0.05
CA GLY A 92 -30.99 6.67 -0.75
C GLY A 92 -29.72 7.52 -0.57
N THR A 93 -28.76 7.11 0.22
CA THR A 93 -27.45 7.78 0.32
C THR A 93 -26.74 7.75 -1.03
N VAL A 94 -26.15 8.87 -1.44
CA VAL A 94 -25.39 9.01 -2.67
C VAL A 94 -23.89 9.03 -2.36
N VAL A 95 -23.18 8.02 -2.81
CA VAL A 95 -21.72 7.96 -2.74
C VAL A 95 -21.12 8.76 -3.87
N LYS A 96 -20.28 9.73 -3.55
CA LYS A 96 -19.49 10.52 -4.52
C LYS A 96 -18.03 10.08 -4.49
N TRP A 97 -17.49 9.79 -5.65
CA TRP A 97 -16.13 9.29 -5.80
C TRP A 97 -15.17 10.41 -6.22
N THR A 98 -14.13 10.64 -5.45
CA THR A 98 -13.02 11.54 -5.80
C THR A 98 -11.77 10.71 -6.05
N ILE A 99 -11.47 10.46 -7.32
CA ILE A 99 -10.32 9.65 -7.74
C ILE A 99 -9.21 10.57 -8.27
N ASN A 100 -8.07 10.58 -7.58
CA ASN A 100 -6.90 11.37 -7.94
C ASN A 100 -5.68 10.43 -8.06
N PRO A 101 -5.14 10.18 -9.25
CA PRO A 101 -3.90 9.38 -9.39
C PRO A 101 -2.78 9.90 -8.49
N ASN A 102 -1.99 8.97 -7.92
CA ASN A 102 -0.93 9.33 -6.96
C ASN A 102 0.43 9.59 -7.62
N ASP A 103 0.46 9.84 -8.92
CA ASP A 103 1.69 10.22 -9.63
C ASP A 103 2.29 11.48 -8.97
N ASN A 104 3.58 11.41 -8.61
CA ASN A 104 4.28 12.48 -7.89
C ASN A 104 3.57 12.92 -6.59
N ASN A 105 2.97 12.00 -5.86
CA ASN A 105 2.21 12.24 -4.64
C ASN A 105 0.99 13.16 -4.82
N ASN A 106 0.43 13.24 -6.02
CA ASN A 106 -0.70 14.15 -6.31
C ASN A 106 -1.94 13.84 -5.46
N TYR A 107 -2.27 12.55 -5.27
CA TYR A 107 -3.36 12.15 -4.39
C TYR A 107 -3.13 12.65 -2.95
N GLN A 108 -1.95 12.34 -2.39
CA GLN A 108 -1.60 12.74 -1.03
C GLN A 108 -1.66 14.27 -0.85
N ASN A 109 -1.09 15.03 -1.80
CA ASN A 109 -1.09 16.49 -1.75
C ASN A 109 -2.50 17.09 -1.77
N LYS A 110 -3.42 16.53 -2.56
CA LYS A 110 -4.82 16.96 -2.61
C LYS A 110 -5.59 16.56 -1.35
N LEU A 111 -5.35 15.33 -0.85
CA LEU A 111 -5.97 14.84 0.37
C LEU A 111 -5.55 15.69 1.57
N ASP A 112 -4.26 16.04 1.69
CA ASP A 112 -3.75 16.95 2.73
C ASP A 112 -4.51 18.28 2.74
N GLN A 113 -4.66 18.90 1.56
CA GLN A 113 -5.38 20.18 1.44
C GLN A 113 -6.87 20.06 1.81
N ALA A 114 -7.50 18.97 1.41
CA ALA A 114 -8.91 18.74 1.69
C ALA A 114 -9.16 18.46 3.18
N LEU A 115 -8.31 17.63 3.82
CA LEU A 115 -8.39 17.36 5.26
C LEU A 115 -8.12 18.62 6.11
N LEU A 116 -7.21 19.50 5.71
CA LEU A 116 -7.00 20.79 6.37
C LEU A 116 -8.25 21.70 6.33
N SER A 117 -9.08 21.54 5.31
CA SER A 117 -10.32 22.32 5.14
C SER A 117 -11.56 21.60 5.71
N GLN A 118 -11.42 20.38 6.23
CA GLN A 118 -12.49 19.49 6.64
C GLN A 118 -13.45 20.12 7.65
N GLU A 119 -12.92 20.83 8.66
CA GLU A 119 -13.74 21.44 9.71
C GLU A 119 -14.68 22.53 9.18
N SER A 120 -14.19 23.31 8.20
CA SER A 120 -14.94 24.43 7.60
C SER A 120 -15.81 24.05 6.40
N ALA A 121 -15.71 22.82 5.90
CA ALA A 121 -16.49 22.33 4.78
C ALA A 121 -17.97 22.19 5.17
N ALA A 122 -18.88 22.40 4.19
CA ALA A 122 -20.29 22.06 4.37
C ALA A 122 -20.45 20.55 4.58
N ALA A 123 -21.51 20.10 5.27
CA ALA A 123 -21.69 18.69 5.61
C ALA A 123 -21.58 17.77 4.38
N ASP A 124 -22.28 18.05 3.29
CA ASP A 124 -22.27 17.27 2.05
C ASP A 124 -20.96 17.37 1.23
N ASP A 125 -20.00 18.22 1.63
CA ASP A 125 -18.70 18.40 0.98
C ASP A 125 -17.54 17.84 1.83
N LYS A 126 -17.80 17.40 3.06
CA LYS A 126 -16.82 16.79 3.92
C LYS A 126 -16.38 15.43 3.37
N ILE A 127 -15.11 15.11 3.55
CA ILE A 127 -14.65 13.75 3.31
C ILE A 127 -15.21 12.84 4.41
N ASP A 128 -15.78 11.72 4.04
CA ASP A 128 -16.27 10.69 4.97
C ASP A 128 -15.29 9.54 5.07
N ILE A 129 -14.83 9.03 3.92
CA ILE A 129 -13.86 7.96 3.79
C ILE A 129 -12.71 8.45 2.91
N PHE A 130 -11.49 8.21 3.35
CA PHE A 130 -10.32 8.32 2.48
C PHE A 130 -9.48 7.06 2.58
N LEU A 131 -8.84 6.72 1.46
CA LEU A 131 -7.99 5.54 1.40
C LEU A 131 -6.53 5.91 1.57
N VAL A 132 -5.78 5.01 2.21
CA VAL A 132 -4.33 5.14 2.37
C VAL A 132 -3.65 3.85 1.93
N GLU A 133 -2.49 3.99 1.32
CA GLU A 133 -1.62 2.88 0.94
C GLU A 133 -0.57 2.66 2.03
N ALA A 134 -0.10 1.43 2.18
CA ALA A 134 0.80 1.01 3.26
C ALA A 134 2.02 1.91 3.47
N ASP A 135 2.67 2.34 2.38
CA ASP A 135 3.93 3.09 2.46
C ASP A 135 3.77 4.46 3.15
N TYR A 136 2.56 5.07 3.06
CA TYR A 136 2.29 6.38 3.67
C TYR A 136 1.14 6.40 4.69
N ALA A 137 0.62 5.24 5.06
CA ALA A 137 -0.53 5.13 5.97
C ALA A 137 -0.29 5.88 7.29
N LEU A 138 0.87 5.71 7.92
CA LEU A 138 1.18 6.31 9.23
C LEU A 138 1.21 7.84 9.22
N LYS A 139 1.44 8.48 8.07
CA LYS A 139 1.27 9.93 7.93
C LYS A 139 -0.13 10.41 8.30
N TYR A 140 -1.16 9.65 7.90
CA TYR A 140 -2.57 9.98 8.15
C TYR A 140 -3.07 9.38 9.45
N VAL A 141 -2.60 8.21 9.80
CA VAL A 141 -2.97 7.47 11.01
C VAL A 141 -2.56 8.22 12.27
N ASP A 142 -1.36 8.80 12.29
CA ASP A 142 -0.89 9.65 13.38
C ASP A 142 -1.47 11.08 13.39
N SER A 143 -2.28 11.42 12.38
CA SER A 143 -2.92 12.73 12.29
C SER A 143 -4.22 12.81 13.11
N GLU A 144 -4.65 14.04 13.39
CA GLU A 144 -5.94 14.28 14.03
C GLU A 144 -7.15 14.11 13.09
N TYR A 145 -6.91 13.92 11.79
CA TYR A 145 -7.97 13.84 10.79
C TYR A 145 -8.59 12.46 10.65
N THR A 146 -8.00 11.43 11.26
CA THR A 146 -8.44 10.05 11.13
C THR A 146 -9.16 9.57 12.39
N LEU A 147 -10.36 9.02 12.23
CA LEU A 147 -11.17 8.47 13.31
C LEU A 147 -10.58 7.17 13.86
N ASP A 148 -10.76 6.93 15.15
CA ASP A 148 -10.49 5.65 15.80
C ASP A 148 -11.58 4.64 15.42
N VAL A 149 -11.17 3.52 14.82
CA VAL A 149 -12.07 2.47 14.32
C VAL A 149 -12.93 1.85 15.42
N LYS A 150 -12.38 1.70 16.61
CA LYS A 150 -13.12 1.10 17.75
C LYS A 150 -13.93 2.13 18.51
N LYS A 151 -13.31 3.25 18.85
CA LYS A 151 -13.90 4.26 19.73
C LYS A 151 -14.91 5.15 19.01
N ASP A 152 -14.54 5.66 17.82
CA ASP A 152 -15.33 6.66 17.11
C ASP A 152 -16.29 6.00 16.10
N ILE A 153 -15.84 4.96 15.40
CA ILE A 153 -16.64 4.25 14.38
C ILE A 153 -17.41 3.08 15.02
N GLY A 154 -16.83 2.45 16.05
CA GLY A 154 -17.50 1.43 16.86
C GLY A 154 -17.43 0.00 16.29
N LEU A 155 -16.36 -0.36 15.55
CA LEU A 155 -16.05 -1.75 15.28
C LEU A 155 -15.58 -2.42 16.57
N THR A 156 -15.91 -3.70 16.74
CA THR A 156 -15.56 -4.48 17.92
C THR A 156 -14.33 -5.35 17.67
N ASP A 157 -13.70 -5.85 18.74
CA ASP A 157 -12.62 -6.83 18.61
C ASP A 157 -13.06 -8.09 17.86
N SER A 158 -14.34 -8.47 17.99
CA SER A 158 -14.91 -9.59 17.23
C SER A 158 -14.96 -9.30 15.74
N ASP A 159 -15.29 -8.06 15.33
CA ASP A 159 -15.29 -7.68 13.90
C ASP A 159 -13.88 -7.73 13.29
N LEU A 160 -12.85 -7.52 14.10
CA LEU A 160 -11.44 -7.43 13.68
C LEU A 160 -10.63 -8.73 13.86
N SER A 161 -11.21 -9.75 14.53
CA SER A 161 -10.49 -10.95 14.99
C SER A 161 -9.90 -11.81 13.87
N ASN A 162 -10.52 -11.80 12.70
CA ASN A 162 -10.07 -12.56 11.54
C ASN A 162 -9.02 -11.84 10.68
N GLN A 163 -8.72 -10.56 10.98
CA GLN A 163 -7.70 -9.81 10.26
C GLN A 163 -6.29 -10.21 10.72
N TYR A 164 -5.31 -10.11 9.81
CA TYR A 164 -3.90 -10.35 10.14
C TYR A 164 -3.35 -9.20 10.99
N GLN A 165 -2.52 -9.52 12.00
CA GLN A 165 -2.00 -8.53 12.95
C GLN A 165 -1.19 -7.43 12.24
N TYR A 166 -0.28 -7.78 11.32
CA TYR A 166 0.53 -6.78 10.62
C TYR A 166 -0.30 -5.75 9.84
N THR A 167 -1.49 -6.13 9.36
CA THR A 167 -2.38 -5.18 8.67
C THR A 167 -3.02 -4.19 9.63
N GLN A 168 -3.17 -4.55 10.90
CA GLN A 168 -3.60 -3.63 11.95
C GLN A 168 -2.44 -2.76 12.43
N ASP A 169 -1.23 -3.32 12.55
CA ASP A 169 -0.03 -2.59 12.99
C ASP A 169 0.27 -1.39 12.08
N ILE A 170 0.13 -1.56 10.75
CA ILE A 170 0.35 -0.49 9.75
C ILE A 170 -0.58 0.73 9.97
N VAL A 171 -1.75 0.55 10.53
CA VAL A 171 -2.74 1.61 10.76
C VAL A 171 -3.08 1.81 12.24
N THR A 172 -2.19 1.41 13.11
CA THR A 172 -2.26 1.72 14.54
C THR A 172 -1.39 2.93 14.83
N ASP A 173 -1.98 3.97 15.43
CA ASP A 173 -1.26 5.19 15.74
C ASP A 173 -0.28 5.00 16.91
N LYS A 174 0.58 5.98 17.14
CA LYS A 174 1.57 5.98 18.24
C LYS A 174 0.96 5.86 19.65
N ASN A 175 -0.35 6.03 19.80
CA ASN A 175 -1.07 5.88 21.07
C ASN A 175 -1.77 4.51 21.18
N GLY A 176 -1.63 3.64 20.19
CA GLY A 176 -2.24 2.32 20.12
C GLY A 176 -3.68 2.31 19.60
N ALA A 177 -4.18 3.40 19.02
CA ALA A 177 -5.50 3.45 18.43
C ALA A 177 -5.50 2.95 16.98
N LEU A 178 -6.40 2.02 16.66
CA LEU A 178 -6.58 1.53 15.29
C LEU A 178 -7.34 2.59 14.47
N LYS A 179 -6.77 3.03 13.34
CA LYS A 179 -7.28 4.15 12.55
C LYS A 179 -7.81 3.75 11.16
N GLY A 180 -7.73 2.49 10.80
CA GLY A 180 -8.23 2.00 9.52
C GLY A 180 -8.41 0.49 9.50
N THR A 181 -9.09 0.00 8.45
CA THR A 181 -9.24 -1.43 8.16
C THR A 181 -9.01 -1.68 6.68
N THR A 182 -8.66 -2.91 6.30
CA THR A 182 -8.37 -3.26 4.90
C THR A 182 -9.03 -4.55 4.49
N TRP A 183 -9.45 -4.62 3.22
CA TRP A 183 -9.87 -5.88 2.60
C TRP A 183 -8.67 -6.70 2.10
N GLN A 184 -7.51 -6.07 1.89
CA GLN A 184 -6.31 -6.70 1.33
C GLN A 184 -5.31 -7.04 2.44
N ALA A 185 -4.71 -8.22 2.38
CA ALA A 185 -3.62 -8.59 3.26
C ALA A 185 -2.25 -8.54 2.57
N THR A 186 -2.18 -8.48 1.29
CA THR A 186 -1.02 -8.27 0.41
C THR A 186 0.32 -8.94 0.79
N PRO A 187 0.34 -10.20 1.30
CA PRO A 187 1.61 -10.91 1.48
C PRO A 187 2.31 -11.11 0.13
N GLY A 188 3.63 -11.24 0.16
CA GLY A 188 4.44 -11.38 -1.05
C GLY A 188 4.89 -12.81 -1.30
N LEU A 189 5.03 -13.17 -2.58
CA LEU A 189 5.61 -14.42 -3.08
C LEU A 189 6.59 -14.14 -4.22
N PHE A 190 7.42 -15.12 -4.55
CA PHE A 190 8.26 -15.07 -5.73
C PHE A 190 7.54 -15.76 -6.90
N ALA A 191 7.12 -14.97 -7.89
CA ALA A 191 6.51 -15.45 -9.12
C ALA A 191 7.60 -15.78 -10.14
N TYR A 192 7.66 -17.01 -10.62
CA TYR A 192 8.70 -17.47 -11.53
C TYR A 192 8.13 -18.06 -12.83
N ARG A 193 8.89 -17.97 -13.90
CA ARG A 193 8.63 -18.57 -15.21
C ARG A 193 8.96 -20.07 -15.15
N ARG A 194 7.93 -20.93 -15.29
CA ARG A 194 8.09 -22.40 -15.27
C ARG A 194 9.07 -22.90 -16.30
N SER A 195 8.95 -22.43 -17.54
CA SER A 195 9.86 -22.81 -18.63
C SER A 195 11.32 -22.46 -18.36
N ILE A 196 11.57 -21.29 -17.75
CA ILE A 196 12.91 -20.84 -17.37
C ILE A 196 13.42 -21.65 -16.16
N ALA A 197 12.61 -21.84 -15.13
CA ALA A 197 12.95 -22.69 -13.98
C ALA A 197 13.34 -24.10 -14.42
N LYS A 198 12.58 -24.70 -15.32
CA LYS A 198 12.90 -26.01 -15.90
C LYS A 198 14.23 -26.01 -16.64
N ALA A 199 14.54 -24.95 -17.41
CA ALA A 199 15.80 -24.81 -18.10
C ALA A 199 16.97 -24.62 -17.12
N VAL A 200 16.79 -23.85 -16.03
CA VAL A 200 17.84 -23.52 -15.08
C VAL A 200 18.05 -24.61 -14.03
N LEU A 201 16.97 -25.07 -13.42
CA LEU A 201 16.98 -25.99 -12.27
C LEU A 201 16.66 -27.45 -12.63
N GLY A 202 16.21 -27.72 -13.87
CA GLY A 202 15.74 -29.05 -14.29
C GLY A 202 14.32 -29.38 -13.82
N THR A 203 13.66 -28.47 -13.13
CA THR A 203 12.30 -28.64 -12.60
C THR A 203 11.50 -27.33 -12.69
N ASP A 204 10.20 -27.45 -12.83
CA ASP A 204 9.22 -26.36 -12.74
C ASP A 204 8.19 -26.59 -11.61
N ASP A 205 8.39 -27.67 -10.83
CA ASP A 205 7.55 -27.97 -9.67
C ASP A 205 7.73 -26.93 -8.55
N PRO A 206 6.65 -26.29 -8.06
CA PRO A 206 6.75 -25.23 -7.09
C PRO A 206 7.47 -25.58 -5.78
N ALA A 207 7.28 -26.81 -5.28
CA ALA A 207 7.95 -27.24 -4.04
C ALA A 207 9.46 -27.39 -4.23
N LYS A 208 9.89 -28.00 -5.36
CA LYS A 208 11.32 -28.14 -5.67
C LYS A 208 11.99 -26.83 -6.03
N VAL A 209 11.27 -25.92 -6.69
CA VAL A 209 11.76 -24.56 -6.94
C VAL A 209 11.93 -23.82 -5.61
N GLN A 210 10.97 -23.95 -4.68
CA GLN A 210 11.09 -23.37 -3.33
C GLN A 210 12.31 -23.92 -2.56
N GLU A 211 12.58 -25.22 -2.63
CA GLU A 211 13.80 -25.80 -2.00
C GLU A 211 15.08 -25.13 -2.51
N SER A 212 15.12 -24.78 -3.79
CA SER A 212 16.25 -24.13 -4.44
C SER A 212 16.34 -22.61 -4.16
N LEU A 213 15.27 -21.99 -3.66
CA LEU A 213 15.17 -20.55 -3.42
C LEU A 213 14.87 -20.22 -1.95
N SER A 214 15.03 -21.18 -1.03
CA SER A 214 14.54 -21.09 0.36
C SER A 214 15.27 -20.13 1.26
N ASP A 215 16.43 -19.65 0.83
CA ASP A 215 17.27 -18.66 1.52
C ASP A 215 18.08 -17.85 0.50
N TRP A 216 18.68 -16.73 0.96
CA TRP A 216 19.43 -15.84 0.08
C TRP A 216 20.69 -16.48 -0.53
N ASP A 217 21.37 -17.41 0.14
CA ASP A 217 22.55 -18.09 -0.40
C ASP A 217 22.17 -18.99 -1.58
N LYS A 218 21.09 -19.75 -1.43
CA LYS A 218 20.53 -20.57 -2.52
C LYS A 218 20.00 -19.70 -3.64
N PHE A 219 19.29 -18.63 -3.33
CA PHE A 219 18.75 -17.69 -4.31
C PHE A 219 19.89 -17.09 -5.16
N ASN A 220 20.98 -16.66 -4.53
CA ASN A 220 22.18 -16.14 -5.21
C ASN A 220 22.88 -17.23 -6.04
N SER A 221 22.91 -18.48 -5.56
CA SER A 221 23.45 -19.62 -6.33
C SER A 221 22.63 -19.88 -7.60
N VAL A 222 21.30 -19.79 -7.51
CA VAL A 222 20.41 -19.93 -8.68
C VAL A 222 20.59 -18.76 -9.65
N ALA A 223 20.85 -17.53 -9.15
CA ALA A 223 21.17 -16.39 -10.01
C ALA A 223 22.41 -16.63 -10.89
N ALA A 224 23.45 -17.22 -10.32
CA ALA A 224 24.65 -17.61 -11.08
C ALA A 224 24.34 -18.69 -12.13
N GLN A 225 23.54 -19.70 -11.77
CA GLN A 225 23.12 -20.77 -12.70
C GLN A 225 22.25 -20.23 -13.85
N ALA A 226 21.32 -19.31 -13.55
CA ALA A 226 20.48 -18.65 -14.55
C ALA A 226 21.33 -17.87 -15.54
N SER A 227 22.27 -17.06 -15.04
CA SER A 227 23.18 -16.27 -15.86
C SER A 227 24.06 -17.14 -16.78
N ALA A 228 24.60 -18.26 -16.27
CA ALA A 228 25.37 -19.20 -17.06
C ALA A 228 24.58 -19.81 -18.24
N LYS A 229 23.24 -19.82 -18.15
CA LYS A 229 22.32 -20.30 -19.20
C LYS A 229 21.67 -19.18 -20.01
N GLY A 230 22.13 -17.95 -19.85
CA GLY A 230 21.66 -16.78 -20.61
C GLY A 230 20.33 -16.18 -20.12
N TYR A 231 19.95 -16.48 -18.88
CA TYR A 231 18.80 -15.91 -18.19
C TYR A 231 19.25 -14.91 -17.12
N LYS A 232 18.31 -14.09 -16.65
CA LYS A 232 18.48 -13.21 -15.49
C LYS A 232 17.70 -13.78 -14.31
N MET A 233 18.17 -13.53 -13.10
CA MET A 233 17.45 -13.90 -11.89
C MET A 233 16.29 -12.96 -11.63
N LEU A 234 16.55 -11.64 -11.70
CA LEU A 234 15.62 -10.54 -11.51
C LEU A 234 15.68 -9.58 -12.69
N SER A 235 14.69 -8.71 -12.83
CA SER A 235 14.68 -7.67 -13.86
C SER A 235 15.51 -6.45 -13.45
N GLY A 236 15.28 -5.92 -12.26
CA GLY A 236 15.80 -4.62 -11.87
C GLY A 236 16.50 -4.54 -10.53
N TYR A 237 16.75 -3.29 -10.17
CA TYR A 237 17.40 -2.94 -8.91
C TYR A 237 16.46 -3.08 -7.72
N ASP A 238 15.19 -2.81 -7.92
CA ASP A 238 14.20 -2.63 -6.87
C ASP A 238 13.40 -3.91 -6.59
N ASP A 239 13.50 -4.95 -7.45
CA ASP A 239 12.66 -6.15 -7.39
C ASP A 239 12.69 -6.85 -6.02
N SER A 240 13.86 -6.95 -5.38
CA SER A 240 14.01 -7.59 -4.07
C SER A 240 13.94 -6.62 -2.89
N TYR A 241 13.80 -5.31 -3.12
CA TYR A 241 13.93 -4.30 -2.06
C TYR A 241 13.02 -4.58 -0.86
N ARG A 242 11.73 -4.87 -1.12
CA ARG A 242 10.74 -5.05 -0.06
C ARG A 242 11.01 -6.28 0.82
N THR A 243 11.64 -7.31 0.29
CA THR A 243 12.05 -8.47 1.10
C THR A 243 13.08 -8.11 2.16
N PHE A 244 13.86 -7.06 1.94
CA PHE A 244 14.83 -6.54 2.92
C PHE A 244 14.23 -5.45 3.79
N SER A 245 13.51 -4.49 3.22
CA SER A 245 12.98 -3.35 3.96
C SER A 245 11.82 -3.70 4.92
N ASN A 246 11.07 -4.76 4.65
CA ASN A 246 10.06 -5.25 5.60
C ASN A 246 10.63 -6.08 6.76
N ASN A 247 11.91 -6.43 6.70
CA ASN A 247 12.56 -7.30 7.69
C ASN A 247 13.71 -6.57 8.40
N VAL A 248 13.44 -5.35 8.81
CA VAL A 248 14.37 -4.50 9.57
C VAL A 248 14.24 -4.75 11.08
N SER A 249 15.32 -4.55 11.82
CA SER A 249 15.40 -4.80 13.26
C SER A 249 14.89 -3.61 14.11
N ALA A 250 14.70 -2.43 13.51
CA ALA A 250 14.23 -1.21 14.15
C ALA A 250 13.57 -0.27 13.13
N PRO A 251 12.73 0.67 13.58
CA PRO A 251 12.19 1.72 12.72
C PRO A 251 13.30 2.57 12.09
N TRP A 252 13.02 3.13 10.90
CA TRP A 252 13.93 4.06 10.23
C TRP A 252 14.36 5.24 11.10
N VAL A 253 13.45 5.78 11.91
CA VAL A 253 13.69 6.96 12.72
C VAL A 253 13.22 6.74 14.15
N THR A 254 14.11 7.06 15.09
CA THR A 254 13.79 7.16 16.52
C THR A 254 14.22 8.54 16.99
N ASP A 255 13.29 9.32 17.54
CA ASP A 255 13.48 10.73 17.88
C ASP A 255 13.98 11.55 16.68
N THR A 256 15.23 12.01 16.70
CA THR A 256 15.86 12.76 15.60
C THR A 256 16.99 12.00 14.90
N THR A 257 17.10 10.71 15.16
CA THR A 257 18.13 9.84 14.60
C THR A 257 17.53 8.88 13.59
N ALA A 258 18.01 8.93 12.35
CA ALA A 258 17.75 7.89 11.36
C ALA A 258 18.79 6.77 11.47
N THR A 259 18.34 5.51 11.41
CA THR A 259 19.22 4.34 11.45
C THR A 259 19.01 3.50 10.20
N VAL A 260 20.06 3.35 9.40
CA VAL A 260 20.04 2.43 8.27
C VAL A 260 20.26 1.01 8.79
N ASP A 261 19.27 0.17 8.62
CA ASP A 261 19.33 -1.23 9.07
C ASP A 261 20.37 -2.04 8.26
N ALA A 262 21.04 -2.99 8.92
CA ALA A 262 21.99 -3.88 8.28
C ALA A 262 21.36 -4.68 7.12
N ASN A 263 20.07 -5.00 7.22
CA ASN A 263 19.35 -5.73 6.18
C ASN A 263 19.18 -4.90 4.90
N LEU A 264 19.03 -3.59 5.02
CA LEU A 264 19.04 -2.69 3.86
C LEU A 264 20.41 -2.66 3.17
N MET A 265 21.51 -2.74 3.93
CA MET A 265 22.85 -2.86 3.35
C MET A 265 23.09 -4.23 2.71
N ASN A 266 22.40 -5.29 3.14
CA ASN A 266 22.39 -6.58 2.45
C ASN A 266 21.75 -6.46 1.07
N TRP A 267 20.62 -5.73 0.95
CA TRP A 267 20.04 -5.40 -0.36
C TRP A 267 21.02 -4.62 -1.24
N VAL A 268 21.67 -3.59 -0.68
CA VAL A 268 22.67 -2.79 -1.43
C VAL A 268 23.79 -3.69 -1.97
N LYS A 269 24.33 -4.58 -1.14
CA LYS A 269 25.39 -5.53 -1.52
C LYS A 269 24.92 -6.49 -2.62
N GLN A 270 23.75 -7.12 -2.43
CA GLN A 270 23.17 -8.07 -3.39
C GLN A 270 22.91 -7.39 -4.73
N THR A 271 22.25 -6.23 -4.72
CA THR A 271 21.88 -5.52 -5.95
C THR A 271 23.10 -5.06 -6.73
N LYS A 272 24.15 -4.58 -6.02
CA LYS A 272 25.45 -4.26 -6.64
C LYS A 272 26.09 -5.47 -7.30
N GLU A 273 26.10 -6.59 -6.62
CA GLU A 273 26.62 -7.85 -7.16
C GLU A 273 25.85 -8.30 -8.41
N TYR A 274 24.50 -8.23 -8.36
CA TYR A 274 23.64 -8.59 -9.48
C TYR A 274 23.88 -7.70 -10.70
N ALA A 275 24.02 -6.40 -10.48
CA ALA A 275 24.34 -5.45 -11.55
C ALA A 275 25.71 -5.71 -12.18
N GLN A 276 26.73 -6.04 -11.35
CA GLN A 276 28.10 -6.31 -11.82
C GLN A 276 28.22 -7.65 -12.55
N LYS A 277 27.57 -8.70 -12.04
CA LYS A 277 27.61 -10.04 -12.61
C LYS A 277 26.59 -10.26 -13.73
N GLY A 278 25.74 -9.27 -13.99
CA GLY A 278 24.71 -9.35 -15.01
C GLY A 278 23.61 -10.34 -14.65
N TYR A 279 23.25 -10.45 -13.38
CA TYR A 279 22.14 -11.28 -12.89
C TYR A 279 20.79 -10.59 -12.98
N ASN A 280 20.78 -9.29 -13.25
CA ASN A 280 19.58 -8.50 -13.57
C ASN A 280 19.76 -7.70 -14.88
N ASN A 281 18.67 -7.11 -15.37
CA ASN A 281 18.64 -6.27 -16.57
C ASN A 281 18.79 -4.78 -16.26
N LYS A 282 19.02 -4.40 -14.98
CA LYS A 282 19.19 -3.01 -14.53
C LYS A 282 17.96 -2.13 -14.79
N THR A 283 16.77 -2.70 -14.77
CA THR A 283 15.52 -1.96 -14.88
C THR A 283 15.15 -1.31 -13.55
N SER A 284 14.19 -0.42 -13.57
CA SER A 284 13.47 0.06 -12.38
C SER A 284 12.03 -0.42 -12.41
N LEU A 285 11.39 -0.56 -11.25
CA LEU A 285 9.96 -0.89 -11.17
C LEU A 285 9.15 0.06 -12.03
N TRP A 286 8.16 -0.48 -12.74
CA TRP A 286 7.21 0.22 -13.62
C TRP A 286 7.77 0.74 -14.95
N ASP A 287 9.09 0.63 -15.19
CA ASP A 287 9.66 0.92 -16.50
C ASP A 287 9.10 -0.02 -17.58
N ASP A 288 9.00 0.46 -18.81
CA ASP A 288 8.58 -0.34 -20.00
C ASP A 288 9.43 -1.60 -20.15
N LYS A 289 10.73 -1.53 -19.84
CA LYS A 289 11.63 -2.68 -19.90
C LYS A 289 11.34 -3.71 -18.81
N TRP A 290 11.04 -3.25 -17.60
CA TRP A 290 10.64 -4.13 -16.50
C TRP A 290 9.33 -4.86 -16.83
N GLN A 291 8.36 -4.16 -17.43
CA GLN A 291 7.12 -4.76 -17.91
C GLN A 291 7.38 -5.78 -19.02
N ALA A 292 8.22 -5.43 -20.01
CA ALA A 292 8.57 -6.31 -21.11
C ALA A 292 9.30 -7.59 -20.65
N ASP A 293 10.09 -7.53 -19.59
CA ASP A 293 10.78 -8.70 -19.01
C ASP A 293 9.81 -9.75 -18.47
N GLN A 294 8.57 -9.39 -18.16
CA GLN A 294 7.50 -10.27 -17.70
C GLN A 294 6.79 -10.98 -18.88
N GLY A 295 6.96 -10.47 -20.07
CA GLY A 295 6.30 -10.91 -21.27
C GLY A 295 6.99 -12.06 -22.01
N PRO A 296 6.48 -12.39 -23.22
CA PRO A 296 6.96 -13.53 -24.02
C PRO A 296 8.42 -13.44 -24.43
N SER A 297 8.97 -12.23 -24.61
CA SER A 297 10.38 -12.00 -24.98
C SER A 297 11.32 -11.96 -23.78
N GLY A 298 10.78 -11.86 -22.56
CA GLY A 298 11.56 -11.75 -21.32
C GLY A 298 12.37 -13.01 -21.03
N LYS A 299 13.56 -12.82 -20.49
CA LYS A 299 14.48 -13.89 -20.08
C LYS A 299 14.79 -13.81 -18.59
N VAL A 300 13.85 -13.33 -17.80
CA VAL A 300 13.94 -13.18 -16.34
C VAL A 300 13.28 -14.38 -15.68
N LEU A 301 13.98 -15.00 -14.71
CA LEU A 301 13.49 -16.17 -14.00
C LEU A 301 12.25 -15.83 -13.18
N GLY A 302 12.26 -14.69 -12.45
CA GLY A 302 11.10 -14.35 -11.65
C GLY A 302 11.13 -12.94 -11.06
N PHE A 303 10.03 -12.64 -10.37
CA PHE A 303 9.68 -11.33 -9.83
C PHE A 303 9.10 -11.49 -8.43
N PHE A 304 9.43 -10.59 -7.53
CA PHE A 304 8.74 -10.51 -6.24
C PHE A 304 7.44 -9.76 -6.42
N TYR A 305 6.31 -10.40 -6.11
CA TYR A 305 4.98 -9.85 -6.24
C TYR A 305 4.13 -10.12 -5.01
N SER A 306 3.25 -9.18 -4.67
CA SER A 306 2.12 -9.45 -3.80
C SER A 306 0.91 -9.91 -4.61
N THR A 307 -0.20 -10.13 -3.92
CA THR A 307 -1.42 -10.73 -4.47
C THR A 307 -2.01 -9.94 -5.63
N TRP A 308 -2.22 -8.63 -5.42
CA TRP A 308 -2.76 -7.73 -6.43
C TRP A 308 -1.85 -7.63 -7.67
N GLY A 309 -0.52 -7.66 -7.47
CA GLY A 309 0.43 -7.50 -8.56
C GLY A 309 0.46 -8.68 -9.52
N ILE A 310 0.14 -9.89 -9.05
CA ILE A 310 0.09 -11.09 -9.89
C ILE A 310 -1.01 -10.95 -10.96
N ASN A 311 -2.21 -10.57 -10.57
CA ASN A 311 -3.35 -10.51 -11.50
C ASN A 311 -3.50 -9.14 -12.17
N PHE A 312 -3.12 -8.05 -11.50
CA PHE A 312 -3.21 -6.70 -12.05
C PHE A 312 -2.07 -6.39 -13.02
N THR A 313 -0.83 -6.78 -12.71
CA THR A 313 0.36 -6.39 -13.48
C THR A 313 0.97 -7.55 -14.25
N LEU A 314 1.37 -8.63 -13.54
CA LEU A 314 2.10 -9.73 -14.14
C LEU A 314 1.29 -10.46 -15.21
N LEU A 315 0.01 -10.71 -14.96
CA LEU A 315 -0.89 -11.34 -15.93
C LEU A 315 -0.97 -10.48 -17.20
N GLY A 316 -1.26 -9.20 -17.09
CA GLY A 316 -1.38 -8.29 -18.24
C GLY A 316 -0.10 -8.25 -19.08
N ASN A 317 1.07 -8.11 -18.43
CA ASN A 317 2.38 -8.07 -19.08
C ASN A 317 2.79 -9.43 -19.70
N SER A 318 2.23 -10.53 -19.22
CA SER A 318 2.49 -11.88 -19.75
C SER A 318 1.88 -12.13 -21.14
N LEU A 319 0.86 -11.35 -21.50
CA LEU A 319 0.11 -11.54 -22.73
C LEU A 319 0.88 -11.00 -23.95
N LYS A 320 0.83 -11.73 -25.06
CA LYS A 320 1.33 -11.26 -26.37
C LYS A 320 0.39 -10.23 -26.98
N THR A 321 -0.90 -10.48 -26.86
CA THR A 321 -1.98 -9.58 -27.30
C THR A 321 -2.76 -9.17 -26.07
N PRO A 322 -2.71 -7.89 -25.65
CA PRO A 322 -3.47 -7.39 -24.51
C PRO A 322 -4.99 -7.57 -24.67
N VAL A 323 -5.72 -7.71 -23.55
CA VAL A 323 -7.19 -7.82 -23.58
C VAL A 323 -7.84 -6.61 -24.26
N ALA A 324 -7.32 -5.41 -24.02
CA ALA A 324 -7.80 -4.17 -24.64
C ALA A 324 -7.64 -4.17 -26.19
N GLU A 325 -6.76 -5.02 -26.72
CA GLU A 325 -6.53 -5.21 -28.16
C GLU A 325 -7.23 -6.47 -28.71
N GLY A 326 -8.15 -7.06 -27.96
CA GLY A 326 -8.92 -8.25 -28.34
C GLY A 326 -8.23 -9.57 -28.00
N GLY A 327 -7.13 -9.55 -27.24
CA GLY A 327 -6.52 -10.76 -26.68
C GLY A 327 -7.38 -11.41 -25.60
N LYS A 328 -7.05 -12.65 -25.26
CA LYS A 328 -7.72 -13.41 -24.20
C LYS A 328 -6.72 -13.86 -23.15
N GLU A 329 -7.19 -13.97 -21.93
CA GLU A 329 -6.44 -14.52 -20.80
C GLU A 329 -6.48 -16.06 -20.84
N GLU A 330 -5.76 -16.65 -21.78
CA GLU A 330 -5.74 -18.09 -22.00
C GLU A 330 -4.36 -18.60 -22.45
N VAL A 331 -4.11 -19.87 -22.24
CA VAL A 331 -2.90 -20.57 -22.72
C VAL A 331 -2.80 -20.44 -24.25
N GLY A 332 -1.64 -19.99 -24.72
CA GLY A 332 -1.39 -19.67 -26.14
C GLY A 332 -1.31 -18.16 -26.41
N ASN A 333 -1.82 -17.32 -25.51
CA ASN A 333 -1.58 -15.88 -25.58
C ASN A 333 -0.36 -15.49 -24.73
N GLY A 334 0.80 -15.35 -25.40
CA GLY A 334 2.04 -15.01 -24.73
C GLY A 334 2.57 -16.13 -23.84
N VAL A 335 2.78 -15.83 -22.57
CA VAL A 335 3.26 -16.75 -21.54
C VAL A 335 2.23 -17.00 -20.44
N TYR A 336 0.97 -16.77 -20.73
CA TYR A 336 -0.14 -17.14 -19.85
C TYR A 336 -0.08 -18.64 -19.52
N GLY A 337 -0.13 -18.97 -18.22
CA GLY A 337 0.00 -20.35 -17.74
C GLY A 337 1.44 -20.84 -17.56
N ASP A 338 2.46 -20.08 -17.98
CA ASP A 338 3.88 -20.40 -17.76
C ASP A 338 4.46 -19.77 -16.48
N TYR A 339 3.64 -19.14 -15.66
CA TYR A 339 4.03 -18.67 -14.33
C TYR A 339 3.59 -19.65 -13.23
N ALA A 340 4.35 -19.65 -12.15
CA ALA A 340 3.98 -20.23 -10.86
C ALA A 340 4.56 -19.37 -9.74
N VAL A 341 4.14 -19.63 -8.50
CA VAL A 341 4.65 -18.93 -7.33
C VAL A 341 5.25 -19.89 -6.31
N CYS A 342 6.25 -19.42 -5.56
CA CYS A 342 6.80 -20.03 -4.37
C CYS A 342 7.06 -18.96 -3.32
N GLN A 343 7.36 -19.34 -2.06
CA GLN A 343 7.60 -18.38 -0.99
C GLN A 343 8.82 -17.49 -1.25
N GLY A 344 9.84 -18.04 -1.92
CA GLY A 344 11.13 -17.38 -2.08
C GLY A 344 11.98 -17.45 -0.81
N PRO A 345 13.01 -16.59 -0.69
CA PRO A 345 13.98 -16.67 0.40
C PRO A 345 13.48 -16.06 1.73
N GLN A 346 12.46 -15.21 1.69
CA GLN A 346 11.99 -14.48 2.85
C GLN A 346 10.55 -13.96 2.67
N SER A 347 9.75 -13.98 3.74
CA SER A 347 8.40 -13.41 3.74
C SER A 347 8.46 -11.88 3.76
N TYR A 348 7.52 -11.26 3.07
CA TYR A 348 7.37 -9.81 2.99
C TYR A 348 5.93 -9.46 2.62
N TYR A 349 5.58 -8.17 2.68
CA TYR A 349 4.36 -7.66 2.12
C TYR A 349 4.65 -6.55 1.09
N TRP A 350 3.70 -6.27 0.24
CA TRP A 350 3.80 -5.15 -0.69
C TRP A 350 2.45 -4.53 -1.00
N GLY A 351 2.34 -3.21 -0.71
CA GLY A 351 1.14 -2.45 -0.99
C GLY A 351 -0.02 -2.78 -0.05
N GLY A 352 -1.21 -2.56 -0.53
CA GLY A 352 -2.45 -2.69 0.21
C GLY A 352 -3.11 -1.35 0.45
N THR A 353 -4.43 -1.40 0.60
CA THR A 353 -5.28 -0.23 0.69
C THR A 353 -6.10 -0.30 1.97
N TRP A 354 -5.99 0.70 2.82
CA TRP A 354 -6.78 0.83 4.04
C TRP A 354 -7.87 1.86 3.88
N ILE A 355 -9.03 1.55 4.46
CA ILE A 355 -10.20 2.41 4.57
C ILE A 355 -10.08 3.16 5.89
N CYS A 356 -9.99 4.49 5.84
CA CYS A 356 -9.95 5.37 6.99
C CYS A 356 -11.21 6.24 7.03
N GLY A 357 -11.84 6.38 8.20
CA GLY A 357 -12.92 7.34 8.43
C GLY A 357 -12.35 8.72 8.72
N ALA A 358 -12.88 9.75 8.08
CA ALA A 358 -12.44 11.12 8.28
C ALA A 358 -13.13 11.77 9.50
N LYS A 359 -12.37 12.46 10.34
CA LYS A 359 -12.91 13.24 11.46
C LYS A 359 -13.83 14.34 10.94
N GLY A 360 -15.00 14.48 11.58
CA GLY A 360 -16.01 15.45 11.19
C GLY A 360 -17.00 14.95 10.14
N SER A 361 -16.91 13.68 9.72
CA SER A 361 -17.96 13.01 8.95
C SER A 361 -19.26 12.94 9.75
N ASP A 362 -20.40 13.09 9.06
CA ASP A 362 -21.74 12.87 9.58
C ASP A 362 -22.35 11.52 9.15
N ASN A 363 -21.52 10.61 8.61
CA ASN A 363 -21.90 9.30 8.08
C ASN A 363 -21.28 8.13 8.85
N ILE A 364 -21.14 8.23 10.17
CA ILE A 364 -20.39 7.26 11.00
C ILE A 364 -20.97 5.84 10.91
N GLY A 365 -22.29 5.69 10.93
CA GLY A 365 -22.96 4.39 10.80
C GLY A 365 -22.74 3.76 9.43
N THR A 366 -22.77 4.57 8.36
CA THR A 366 -22.48 4.12 7.00
C THR A 366 -20.99 3.71 6.87
N ILE A 367 -20.04 4.50 7.41
CA ILE A 367 -18.62 4.14 7.47
C ILE A 367 -18.42 2.80 8.19
N LYS A 368 -19.05 2.63 9.36
CA LYS A 368 -19.02 1.37 10.12
C LYS A 368 -19.52 0.20 9.29
N ASN A 369 -20.64 0.35 8.61
CA ASN A 369 -21.23 -0.70 7.79
C ASN A 369 -20.30 -1.08 6.61
N VAL A 370 -19.76 -0.08 5.90
CA VAL A 370 -18.79 -0.29 4.80
C VAL A 370 -17.55 -1.05 5.30
N MET A 371 -16.93 -0.58 6.38
CA MET A 371 -15.75 -1.25 6.96
C MET A 371 -16.08 -2.69 7.35
N LYS A 372 -17.17 -2.91 8.09
CA LYS A 372 -17.58 -4.25 8.52
C LYS A 372 -17.85 -5.18 7.35
N SER A 373 -18.62 -4.74 6.36
CA SER A 373 -18.97 -5.57 5.21
C SER A 373 -17.77 -5.91 4.35
N LEU A 374 -16.94 -4.92 4.02
CA LEU A 374 -15.84 -5.10 3.05
C LEU A 374 -14.51 -5.56 3.67
N THR A 375 -14.38 -5.57 5.01
CA THR A 375 -13.11 -5.98 5.65
C THR A 375 -13.25 -7.05 6.73
N SER A 376 -14.48 -7.42 7.12
CA SER A 376 -14.71 -8.39 8.21
C SER A 376 -15.66 -9.53 7.84
N ASP A 377 -16.58 -9.34 6.88
CA ASP A 377 -17.53 -10.38 6.47
C ASP A 377 -16.81 -11.46 5.66
N SER A 378 -16.70 -12.67 6.23
CA SER A 378 -15.96 -13.78 5.60
C SER A 378 -16.60 -14.26 4.29
N THR A 379 -17.91 -14.13 4.13
CA THR A 379 -18.60 -14.49 2.87
C THR A 379 -18.23 -13.53 1.75
N ILE A 380 -18.24 -12.22 2.04
CA ILE A 380 -17.86 -11.17 1.09
C ILE A 380 -16.37 -11.31 0.76
N MET A 381 -15.52 -11.47 1.77
CA MET A 381 -14.07 -11.60 1.60
C MET A 381 -13.71 -12.83 0.76
N LYS A 382 -14.38 -13.97 1.01
CA LYS A 382 -14.23 -15.17 0.19
C LYS A 382 -14.65 -14.94 -1.26
N LYS A 383 -15.77 -14.21 -1.47
CA LYS A 383 -16.25 -13.89 -2.81
C LYS A 383 -15.28 -12.97 -3.55
N ILE A 384 -14.76 -11.94 -2.91
CA ILE A 384 -13.72 -11.07 -3.50
C ILE A 384 -12.53 -11.91 -3.97
N THR A 385 -11.99 -12.79 -3.12
CA THR A 385 -10.85 -13.63 -3.49
C THR A 385 -11.19 -14.59 -4.64
N THR A 386 -12.37 -15.20 -4.62
CA THR A 386 -12.77 -16.15 -5.67
C THR A 386 -12.90 -15.47 -7.03
N ASP A 387 -13.46 -14.26 -7.07
CA ASP A 387 -13.72 -13.54 -8.30
C ASP A 387 -12.45 -12.84 -8.85
N THR A 388 -11.60 -12.32 -7.96
CA THR A 388 -10.46 -11.47 -8.34
C THR A 388 -9.10 -12.15 -8.20
N GLN A 389 -9.04 -13.30 -7.54
CA GLN A 389 -7.83 -14.02 -7.16
C GLN A 389 -6.89 -13.22 -6.23
N ASP A 390 -7.37 -12.09 -5.67
CA ASP A 390 -6.65 -11.33 -4.66
C ASP A 390 -6.68 -12.07 -3.30
N TYR A 391 -5.76 -11.75 -2.40
CA TYR A 391 -5.69 -12.35 -1.07
C TYR A 391 -6.31 -11.40 -0.04
N THR A 392 -7.51 -11.71 0.44
CA THR A 392 -8.22 -10.83 1.35
C THR A 392 -7.79 -10.98 2.81
N ASN A 393 -8.02 -9.93 3.59
CA ASN A 393 -7.61 -9.81 5.00
C ASN A 393 -8.60 -10.51 5.96
N ASN A 394 -8.89 -11.78 5.68
CA ASN A 394 -9.78 -12.60 6.50
C ASN A 394 -9.24 -14.04 6.58
N LYS A 395 -8.69 -14.40 7.73
CA LYS A 395 -8.04 -15.70 7.94
C LYS A 395 -8.96 -16.88 7.64
N GLU A 396 -10.21 -16.82 8.11
CA GLU A 396 -11.20 -17.89 7.90
C GLU A 396 -11.51 -18.09 6.41
N ALA A 397 -11.83 -17.01 5.71
CA ALA A 397 -12.11 -17.06 4.27
C ALA A 397 -10.91 -17.58 3.46
N MET A 398 -9.71 -17.14 3.82
CA MET A 398 -8.48 -17.55 3.13
C MET A 398 -8.12 -19.00 3.41
N GLU A 399 -8.32 -19.48 4.64
CA GLU A 399 -8.11 -20.89 4.99
C GLU A 399 -9.07 -21.83 4.26
N GLU A 400 -10.34 -21.45 4.13
CA GLU A 400 -11.31 -22.21 3.35
C GLU A 400 -10.87 -22.34 1.89
N ILE A 401 -10.45 -21.25 1.23
CA ILE A 401 -9.98 -21.29 -0.16
C ILE A 401 -8.65 -22.04 -0.29
N ALA A 402 -7.74 -21.87 0.66
CA ALA A 402 -6.46 -22.56 0.69
C ALA A 402 -6.62 -24.09 0.73
N ASN A 403 -7.69 -24.57 1.38
CA ASN A 403 -8.01 -25.99 1.52
C ASN A 403 -9.01 -26.52 0.47
N SER A 404 -9.43 -25.68 -0.49
CA SER A 404 -10.35 -26.04 -1.56
C SER A 404 -9.61 -26.49 -2.82
N ASP A 405 -10.37 -26.81 -3.87
CA ASP A 405 -9.88 -27.11 -5.22
C ASP A 405 -9.66 -25.86 -6.08
N PHE A 406 -9.58 -24.68 -5.46
CA PHE A 406 -9.30 -23.40 -6.13
C PHE A 406 -8.00 -23.47 -6.94
N LYS A 407 -8.05 -22.96 -8.17
CA LYS A 407 -6.92 -23.00 -9.11
C LYS A 407 -6.85 -21.72 -9.92
N SER A 408 -5.66 -21.13 -10.00
CA SER A 408 -5.37 -20.04 -10.92
C SER A 408 -4.91 -20.60 -12.26
N ALA A 409 -5.68 -20.35 -13.32
CA ALA A 409 -5.30 -20.74 -14.69
C ALA A 409 -4.02 -20.04 -15.14
N PHE A 410 -3.87 -18.78 -14.75
CA PHE A 410 -2.66 -17.98 -15.02
C PHE A 410 -1.41 -18.62 -14.42
N LEU A 411 -1.52 -19.19 -13.23
CA LEU A 411 -0.41 -19.87 -12.52
C LEU A 411 -0.33 -21.37 -12.84
N GLY A 412 -0.84 -21.78 -14.00
CA GLY A 412 -0.78 -23.19 -14.44
C GLY A 412 -1.56 -24.14 -13.56
N GLY A 413 -2.64 -23.71 -12.95
CA GLY A 413 -3.50 -24.50 -12.09
C GLY A 413 -3.07 -24.57 -10.63
N GLN A 414 -2.14 -23.72 -10.19
CA GLN A 414 -1.70 -23.63 -8.79
C GLN A 414 -2.75 -22.94 -7.91
N ASN A 415 -2.98 -23.43 -6.69
CA ASN A 415 -3.66 -22.72 -5.63
C ASN A 415 -2.64 -21.84 -4.89
N HIS A 416 -2.50 -20.59 -5.33
CA HIS A 416 -1.57 -19.64 -4.72
C HIS A 416 -2.07 -19.07 -3.38
N ILE A 417 -3.39 -19.10 -3.14
CA ILE A 417 -3.99 -18.68 -1.87
C ILE A 417 -3.43 -19.49 -0.71
N LYS A 418 -3.19 -20.79 -0.92
CA LYS A 418 -2.56 -21.65 0.08
C LYS A 418 -1.17 -21.16 0.49
N LEU A 419 -0.33 -20.77 -0.47
CA LEU A 419 1.02 -20.25 -0.17
C LEU A 419 0.97 -18.89 0.53
N PHE A 420 0.04 -18.03 0.14
CA PHE A 420 -0.16 -16.77 0.85
C PHE A 420 -0.61 -16.98 2.29
N ALA A 421 -1.51 -17.95 2.56
CA ALA A 421 -1.94 -18.30 3.90
C ALA A 421 -0.79 -18.82 4.79
N GLU A 422 0.24 -19.44 4.19
CA GLU A 422 1.43 -19.92 4.89
C GLU A 422 2.43 -18.79 5.21
N VAL A 423 2.49 -17.72 4.42
CA VAL A 423 3.47 -16.62 4.59
C VAL A 423 2.89 -15.42 5.34
N ALA A 424 1.62 -15.10 5.18
CA ALA A 424 0.99 -13.94 5.81
C ALA A 424 1.18 -13.88 7.34
N PRO A 425 1.06 -14.99 8.11
CA PRO A 425 1.28 -14.97 9.54
C PRO A 425 2.73 -14.71 9.98
N LYS A 426 3.69 -14.76 9.05
CA LYS A 426 5.12 -14.55 9.32
C LYS A 426 5.58 -13.10 9.13
N ILE A 427 4.69 -12.25 8.64
CA ILE A 427 4.98 -10.84 8.41
C ILE A 427 4.86 -10.09 9.73
N ASP A 428 5.88 -9.30 10.05
CA ASP A 428 5.96 -8.45 11.22
C ASP A 428 6.21 -7.00 10.78
N MET A 429 5.28 -6.11 11.07
CA MET A 429 5.33 -4.70 10.73
C MET A 429 5.42 -3.78 11.95
N SER A 430 5.79 -4.33 13.08
CA SER A 430 5.95 -3.58 14.35
C SER A 430 7.02 -2.47 14.27
N ASN A 431 7.93 -2.53 13.29
CA ASN A 431 8.95 -1.53 13.03
C ASN A 431 8.55 -0.50 11.96
N ALA A 432 7.33 -0.55 11.43
CA ALA A 432 6.86 0.45 10.47
C ALA A 432 6.79 1.84 11.12
N GLY A 433 7.07 2.88 10.32
CA GLY A 433 7.11 4.26 10.79
C GLY A 433 6.66 5.27 9.75
N PRO A 434 6.29 6.50 10.17
CA PRO A 434 5.79 7.55 9.27
C PRO A 434 6.84 8.05 8.26
N TYR A 435 8.10 7.70 8.46
CA TYR A 435 9.21 8.05 7.57
C TYR A 435 9.46 7.01 6.46
N ASP A 436 8.83 5.84 6.55
CA ASP A 436 9.17 4.66 5.71
C ASP A 436 9.11 4.97 4.22
N GLN A 437 8.04 5.62 3.74
CA GLN A 437 7.92 5.99 2.33
C GLN A 437 9.14 6.79 1.86
N GLY A 438 9.40 7.91 2.49
CA GLY A 438 10.44 8.81 2.03
C GLY A 438 11.85 8.30 2.25
N MET A 439 12.08 7.49 3.29
CA MET A 439 13.36 6.84 3.53
C MET A 439 13.62 5.74 2.49
N ASN A 440 12.63 4.89 2.22
CA ASN A 440 12.72 3.82 1.22
C ASN A 440 12.92 4.37 -0.20
N GLU A 441 12.14 5.39 -0.60
CA GLU A 441 12.32 6.09 -1.88
C GLU A 441 13.72 6.72 -2.02
N SER A 442 14.19 7.36 -0.94
CA SER A 442 15.53 7.97 -0.91
C SER A 442 16.63 6.93 -1.02
N MET A 443 16.49 5.79 -0.33
CA MET A 443 17.43 4.68 -0.38
C MET A 443 17.55 4.12 -1.80
N GLN A 444 16.44 3.75 -2.42
CA GLN A 444 16.43 3.21 -3.77
C GLN A 444 16.98 4.20 -4.79
N LYS A 445 16.58 5.45 -4.72
CA LYS A 445 17.03 6.51 -5.63
C LYS A 445 18.53 6.80 -5.51
N CYS A 446 19.06 6.99 -4.29
CA CYS A 446 20.44 7.42 -4.08
C CYS A 446 21.46 6.32 -4.35
N PHE A 447 21.06 5.04 -4.26
CA PHE A 447 21.97 3.93 -4.52
C PHE A 447 21.97 3.46 -5.99
N LYS A 448 21.08 3.95 -6.84
CA LYS A 448 21.04 3.55 -8.26
C LYS A 448 22.36 3.82 -8.99
N ASP A 449 22.94 5.00 -8.81
CA ASP A 449 24.22 5.36 -9.42
C ASP A 449 25.39 4.50 -8.92
N TYR A 450 25.32 4.04 -7.67
CA TYR A 450 26.28 3.09 -7.14
C TYR A 450 26.11 1.72 -7.80
N PHE A 451 24.90 1.25 -8.01
CA PHE A 451 24.65 -0.01 -8.71
C PHE A 451 25.15 0.04 -10.17
N ASP A 452 24.97 1.17 -10.84
CA ASP A 452 25.51 1.39 -12.18
C ASP A 452 27.03 1.54 -12.24
N GLY A 453 27.67 1.80 -11.10
CA GLY A 453 29.12 1.97 -11.00
C GLY A 453 29.61 3.37 -11.37
N THR A 454 28.69 4.37 -11.41
CA THR A 454 29.01 5.78 -11.69
C THR A 454 29.50 6.53 -10.47
N VAL A 455 29.16 6.06 -9.27
CA VAL A 455 29.66 6.55 -7.99
C VAL A 455 30.13 5.40 -7.10
N ASP A 456 30.97 5.70 -6.10
CA ASP A 456 31.35 4.76 -5.05
C ASP A 456 30.29 4.70 -3.92
N LEU A 457 30.47 3.76 -2.99
CA LEU A 457 29.56 3.55 -1.87
C LEU A 457 29.45 4.78 -0.95
N GLU A 458 30.58 5.41 -0.65
CA GLU A 458 30.63 6.57 0.26
C GLU A 458 29.90 7.77 -0.36
N LYS A 459 30.01 7.95 -1.67
CA LYS A 459 29.25 8.98 -2.39
C LYS A 459 27.75 8.71 -2.38
N ALA A 460 27.33 7.44 -2.56
CA ALA A 460 25.93 7.06 -2.48
C ALA A 460 25.34 7.31 -1.07
N LYS A 461 26.08 6.94 -0.02
CA LYS A 461 25.71 7.25 1.38
C LYS A 461 25.59 8.75 1.61
N ALA A 462 26.57 9.54 1.17
CA ALA A 462 26.53 10.99 1.30
C ALA A 462 25.34 11.63 0.56
N ASN A 463 24.98 11.11 -0.62
CA ASN A 463 23.79 11.54 -1.36
C ASN A 463 22.51 11.22 -0.60
N PHE A 464 22.42 10.03 -0.01
CA PHE A 464 21.31 9.62 0.83
C PHE A 464 21.17 10.53 2.05
N GLU A 465 22.25 10.76 2.81
CA GLU A 465 22.23 11.64 3.99
C GLU A 465 21.77 13.07 3.65
N LYS A 466 22.27 13.60 2.53
CA LYS A 466 21.85 14.91 2.05
C LYS A 466 20.36 14.94 1.72
N THR A 467 19.88 13.95 0.97
CA THR A 467 18.47 13.85 0.55
C THR A 467 17.53 13.72 1.76
N VAL A 468 17.91 12.90 2.74
CA VAL A 468 17.13 12.70 3.97
C VAL A 468 17.05 13.99 4.78
N LYS A 469 18.18 14.69 5.01
CA LYS A 469 18.22 15.96 5.77
C LYS A 469 17.48 17.11 5.06
N GLU A 470 17.44 17.10 3.72
CA GLU A 470 16.64 18.05 2.95
C GLU A 470 15.13 17.76 3.04
N LYS A 471 14.75 16.47 3.06
CA LYS A 471 13.33 16.04 3.16
C LYS A 471 12.79 16.13 4.59
N TYR A 472 13.64 15.86 5.57
CA TYR A 472 13.31 15.78 7.00
C TYR A 472 14.32 16.58 7.83
N PRO A 473 14.15 17.93 7.90
CA PRO A 473 15.09 18.81 8.62
C PRO A 473 15.25 18.52 10.11
N GLU A 474 14.27 17.83 10.72
CA GLU A 474 14.30 17.37 12.12
C GLU A 474 15.29 16.22 12.36
N ILE A 475 15.70 15.48 11.32
CA ILE A 475 16.68 14.41 11.43
C ILE A 475 18.09 15.00 11.50
N THR A 476 18.71 14.91 12.67
CA THR A 476 20.03 15.51 12.95
C THR A 476 21.17 14.53 12.77
N GLU A 477 20.94 13.24 12.95
CA GLU A 477 21.92 12.17 12.87
C GLU A 477 21.45 11.04 11.93
N ILE A 478 22.38 10.47 11.16
CA ILE A 478 22.13 9.26 10.34
C ILE A 478 23.19 8.24 10.70
N LYS A 479 22.77 7.07 11.19
CA LYS A 479 23.64 5.96 11.56
C LYS A 479 23.64 4.87 10.51
N TRP A 480 24.83 4.45 10.11
CA TRP A 480 25.06 3.30 9.23
C TRP A 480 25.48 2.08 10.07
N PRO A 481 25.13 0.87 9.64
CA PRO A 481 25.63 -0.34 10.29
C PRO A 481 27.14 -0.43 10.13
N SER A 482 27.80 -0.97 11.15
CA SER A 482 29.27 -1.18 11.22
C SER A 482 29.78 -2.21 10.21
#